data_0c8dd0294c0340ad2f96f52030028d2c
#
_entry.id   0c8dd0294c0340ad2f96f52030028d2c
#
_cell.length_a   1.000
_cell.length_b   1.000
_cell.length_c   1.000
_cell.angle_alpha   90.00
_cell.angle_beta   90.00
_cell.angle_gamma   90.00
#
_symmetry.space_group_name_H-M   'P 1'
#
loop_
_entity.id
_entity.type
_entity.pdbx_description
1 polymer ?
#
loop_
_entity_poly.entity_id
_entity_poly.type
_entity_poly.pdbx_seq_one_letter_code
_entity_poly.pdbx_strand_id
1 'polypeptide(L)'
;MGYQQGLSGLAGASSNLDVIGNNIANANTVGFKQGRAHFADMYANSVATSVNTQIGIGTRLASVEQNFSQGSINSSKSSLDVAINGNGFFQMSNNGVTTYSRDGTFHRDKNGAIVDAQGQIGRAHV
;
A
#
# COMPACT_ATOMS: atom_id res chain seq x y z
N MET A 1 27.44 -19.91 7.78
CA MET A 1 26.72 -19.67 8.28
C MET A 1 25.22 -19.73 8.14
N GLY A 2 24.72 -20.92 8.33
CA GLY A 2 23.28 -21.16 8.34
C GLY A 2 22.51 -20.35 9.37
N TYR A 3 23.19 -19.95 10.45
CA TYR A 3 22.58 -19.16 11.51
C TYR A 3 22.21 -17.74 11.05
N GLN A 4 23.09 -17.08 10.31
CA GLN A 4 22.80 -15.73 9.78
C GLN A 4 21.76 -15.77 8.67
N GLN A 5 21.75 -16.79 7.86
CA GLN A 5 20.72 -17.01 6.85
C GLN A 5 19.36 -17.24 7.49
N GLY A 6 19.31 -18.04 8.57
CA GLY A 6 18.08 -18.25 9.33
C GLY A 6 17.56 -16.98 9.96
N LEU A 7 18.44 -16.14 10.49
CA LEU A 7 18.08 -14.86 11.07
C LEU A 7 17.54 -13.89 10.03
N SER A 8 18.18 -13.83 8.86
CA SER A 8 17.70 -13.03 7.73
C SER A 8 16.34 -13.52 7.22
N GLY A 9 16.14 -14.83 7.14
CA GLY A 9 14.86 -15.42 6.77
C GLY A 9 13.75 -15.07 7.77
N LEU A 10 14.06 -15.09 9.06
CA LEU A 10 13.11 -14.69 10.09
C LEU A 10 12.77 -13.20 10.00
N ALA A 11 13.75 -12.36 9.74
CA ALA A 11 13.51 -10.93 9.53
C ALA A 11 12.63 -10.67 8.31
N GLY A 12 12.87 -11.39 7.21
CA GLY A 12 12.04 -11.32 6.02
C GLY A 12 10.61 -11.78 6.28
N ALA A 13 10.44 -12.89 6.99
CA ALA A 13 9.12 -13.38 7.36
C ALA A 13 8.38 -12.39 8.26
N SER A 14 9.08 -11.77 9.21
CA SER A 14 8.50 -10.74 10.07
C SER A 14 8.03 -9.52 9.27
N SER A 15 8.84 -9.05 8.34
CA SER A 15 8.46 -7.93 7.46
C SER A 15 7.24 -8.28 6.60
N ASN A 16 7.19 -9.50 6.09
CA ASN A 16 6.04 -9.97 5.32
C ASN A 16 4.77 -10.03 6.18
N LEU A 17 4.90 -10.49 7.42
CA LEU A 17 3.78 -10.50 8.37
C LEU A 17 3.29 -9.09 8.68
N ASP A 18 4.17 -8.11 8.78
CA ASP A 18 3.79 -6.72 9.00
C ASP A 18 2.96 -6.18 7.84
N VAL A 19 3.36 -6.46 6.60
CA VAL A 19 2.61 -6.06 5.40
C VAL A 19 1.25 -6.77 5.36
N ILE A 20 1.22 -8.07 5.59
CA ILE A 20 -0.03 -8.85 5.62
C ILE A 20 -0.94 -8.34 6.74
N GLY A 21 -0.39 -8.08 7.92
CA GLY A 21 -1.14 -7.54 9.06
C GLY A 21 -1.77 -6.19 8.74
N ASN A 22 -1.02 -5.30 8.09
CA ASN A 22 -1.54 -4.02 7.63
C ASN A 22 -2.65 -4.19 6.59
N ASN A 23 -2.48 -5.11 5.65
CA ASN A 23 -3.51 -5.40 4.65
C ASN A 23 -4.79 -5.94 5.31
N ILE A 24 -4.66 -6.85 6.28
CA ILE A 24 -5.80 -7.41 7.01
C ILE A 24 -6.49 -6.34 7.85
N ALA A 25 -5.72 -5.52 8.56
CA ALA A 25 -6.26 -4.45 9.38
C ALA A 25 -7.08 -3.44 8.56
N ASN A 26 -6.71 -3.25 7.30
CA ASN A 26 -7.37 -2.33 6.38
C ASN A 26 -8.29 -3.01 5.36
N ALA A 27 -8.65 -4.28 5.58
CA ALA A 27 -9.47 -5.04 4.62
C ALA A 27 -10.84 -4.38 4.37
N ASN A 28 -11.39 -3.70 5.37
CA ASN A 28 -12.66 -2.98 5.26
C ASN A 28 -12.48 -1.47 5.13
N THR A 29 -11.26 -0.99 4.94
CA THR A 29 -10.99 0.43 4.76
C THR A 29 -11.33 0.83 3.32
N VAL A 30 -12.21 1.82 3.17
CA VAL A 30 -12.62 2.32 1.86
C VAL A 30 -11.42 2.99 1.17
N GLY A 31 -11.21 2.63 -0.08
CA GLY A 31 -10.13 3.19 -0.89
C GLY A 31 -8.74 2.68 -0.56
N PHE A 32 -8.60 1.72 0.34
CA PHE A 32 -7.31 1.15 0.70
C PHE A 32 -6.71 0.36 -0.48
N LYS A 33 -5.43 0.56 -0.74
CA LYS A 33 -4.67 -0.19 -1.73
C LYS A 33 -3.68 -1.11 -1.04
N GLN A 34 -3.82 -2.39 -1.32
CA GLN A 34 -3.03 -3.46 -0.74
C GLN A 34 -1.54 -3.28 -1.04
N GLY A 35 -0.71 -3.45 -0.01
CA GLY A 35 0.73 -3.55 -0.18
C GLY A 35 1.18 -4.98 -0.41
N ARG A 36 2.26 -5.13 -1.13
CA ARG A 36 2.93 -6.42 -1.34
C ARG A 36 4.42 -6.24 -1.11
N ALA A 37 4.97 -7.08 -0.26
CA ALA A 37 6.40 -7.08 -0.01
C ALA A 37 7.13 -7.87 -1.10
N HIS A 38 8.21 -7.32 -1.58
CA HIS A 38 9.13 -8.00 -2.50
C HIS A 38 10.46 -8.20 -1.81
N PHE A 39 10.95 -9.42 -1.88
CA PHE A 39 12.20 -9.80 -1.26
C PHE A 39 13.22 -10.16 -2.33
N ALA A 40 14.47 -9.85 -2.06
CA ALA A 40 15.58 -10.23 -2.91
C ALA A 40 16.49 -11.20 -2.16
N ASP A 41 16.87 -12.27 -2.83
CA ASP A 41 17.87 -13.17 -2.31
C ASP A 41 19.23 -12.49 -2.32
N MET A 42 19.95 -12.63 -1.22
CA MET A 42 21.30 -12.14 -1.10
C MET A 42 22.26 -13.29 -1.28
N TYR A 43 23.14 -13.16 -2.25
CA TYR A 43 24.20 -14.11 -2.49
C TYR A 43 25.55 -13.51 -2.13
N ALA A 44 26.41 -14.32 -1.53
CA ALA A 44 27.77 -13.89 -1.27
C ALA A 44 28.49 -13.69 -2.60
N ASN A 45 28.74 -12.44 -2.93
CA ASN A 45 29.48 -12.10 -4.13
C ASN A 45 30.97 -12.12 -3.80
N SER A 46 31.46 -13.27 -3.50
CA SER A 46 32.88 -13.46 -3.27
C SER A 46 33.55 -13.74 -4.60
N VAL A 47 33.90 -12.70 -5.28
CA VAL A 47 34.53 -12.80 -6.59
C VAL A 47 35.93 -13.43 -6.51
N ALA A 48 36.51 -13.50 -5.34
CA ALA A 48 37.94 -13.69 -5.33
C ALA A 48 38.40 -15.04 -4.81
N THR A 49 37.61 -15.82 -4.11
CA THR A 49 38.29 -16.84 -3.34
C THR A 49 37.65 -18.18 -3.20
N SER A 50 36.46 -18.38 -3.61
CA SER A 50 36.01 -19.77 -3.67
C SER A 50 34.72 -19.88 -4.44
N VAL A 51 34.89 -20.48 -5.51
CA VAL A 51 33.85 -20.81 -6.48
C VAL A 51 32.79 -21.72 -5.89
N ASN A 52 33.05 -22.32 -4.76
CA ASN A 52 32.19 -23.36 -4.21
C ASN A 52 31.24 -22.86 -3.10
N THR A 53 31.25 -21.58 -2.81
CA THR A 53 30.46 -21.07 -1.70
C THR A 53 29.50 -19.98 -2.09
N GLN A 54 28.98 -20.02 -3.29
CA GLN A 54 27.84 -19.20 -3.64
C GLN A 54 26.59 -19.79 -2.98
N ILE A 55 26.49 -19.59 -1.70
CA ILE A 55 25.31 -19.96 -0.94
C ILE A 55 24.48 -18.70 -0.77
N GLY A 56 23.19 -18.80 -0.92
CA GLY A 56 22.28 -17.71 -0.58
C GLY A 56 22.53 -17.31 0.87
N ILE A 57 22.87 -16.05 1.11
CA ILE A 57 23.14 -15.55 2.47
C ILE A 57 21.90 -14.94 3.13
N GLY A 58 20.75 -15.14 2.55
CA GLY A 58 19.47 -14.75 3.10
C GLY A 58 18.68 -13.87 2.17
N THR A 59 17.67 -13.25 2.70
CA THR A 59 16.78 -12.37 1.97
C THR A 59 16.78 -10.99 2.60
N ARG A 60 16.52 -9.98 1.81
CA ARG A 60 16.26 -8.63 2.32
C ARG A 60 14.99 -8.09 1.68
N LEU A 61 14.28 -7.24 2.40
CA LEU A 61 13.14 -6.53 1.85
C LEU A 61 13.63 -5.55 0.79
N ALA A 62 13.30 -5.81 -0.48
CA ALA A 62 13.69 -4.96 -1.59
C ALA A 62 12.74 -3.77 -1.74
N SER A 63 11.45 -4.01 -1.59
CA SER A 63 10.44 -2.96 -1.69
C SER A 63 9.09 -3.43 -1.17
N VAL A 64 8.23 -2.49 -0.85
CA VAL A 64 6.80 -2.73 -0.66
C VAL A 64 6.07 -1.97 -1.77
N GLU A 65 5.36 -2.69 -2.59
CA GLU A 65 4.63 -2.13 -3.72
C GLU A 65 3.14 -2.09 -3.40
N GLN A 66 2.50 -0.97 -3.71
CA GLN A 66 1.05 -0.88 -3.63
C GLN A 66 0.41 -1.48 -4.87
N ASN A 67 -0.59 -2.31 -4.63
CA ASN A 67 -1.40 -2.88 -5.70
C ASN A 67 -2.60 -1.96 -5.97
N PHE A 68 -2.62 -1.33 -7.13
CA PHE A 68 -3.68 -0.39 -7.52
C PHE A 68 -4.83 -1.05 -8.28
N SER A 69 -4.97 -2.37 -8.18
CA SER A 69 -6.10 -3.05 -8.81
C SER A 69 -7.44 -2.60 -8.23
N GLN A 70 -8.48 -2.77 -9.04
CA GLN A 70 -9.84 -2.42 -8.65
C GLN A 70 -10.37 -3.38 -7.58
N GLY A 71 -10.87 -2.82 -6.48
CA GLY A 71 -11.60 -3.57 -5.47
C GLY A 71 -13.10 -3.68 -5.81
N SER A 72 -13.85 -4.33 -4.93
CA SER A 72 -15.30 -4.43 -5.06
C SER A 72 -15.96 -3.08 -4.81
N ILE A 73 -16.99 -2.79 -5.57
CA ILE A 73 -17.82 -1.59 -5.40
C ILE A 73 -19.10 -2.01 -4.68
N ASN A 74 -19.32 -1.44 -3.51
CA ASN A 74 -20.49 -1.73 -2.70
C ASN A 74 -21.47 -0.54 -2.75
N SER A 75 -22.76 -0.84 -2.82
CA SER A 75 -23.79 0.18 -2.79
C SER A 75 -24.00 0.67 -1.35
N SER A 76 -24.17 1.96 -1.18
CA SER A 76 -24.52 2.57 0.10
C SER A 76 -25.80 3.40 -0.03
N LYS A 77 -26.33 3.85 1.11
CA LYS A 77 -27.55 4.70 1.14
C LYS A 77 -27.24 6.19 1.02
N SER A 78 -25.95 6.56 1.06
CA SER A 78 -25.55 7.96 0.96
C SER A 78 -25.35 8.37 -0.50
N SER A 79 -26.02 9.43 -0.92
CA SER A 79 -25.91 9.95 -2.29
C SER A 79 -24.56 10.58 -2.61
N LEU A 80 -23.75 10.88 -1.58
CA LEU A 80 -22.43 11.47 -1.75
C LEU A 80 -21.30 10.44 -1.67
N ASP A 81 -21.61 9.18 -1.44
CA ASP A 81 -20.64 8.11 -1.56
C ASP A 81 -20.42 7.78 -3.04
N VAL A 82 -19.22 7.95 -3.50
CA VAL A 82 -18.85 7.77 -4.91
C VAL A 82 -17.68 6.81 -5.01
N ALA A 83 -17.73 5.93 -5.98
CA ALA A 83 -16.65 5.00 -6.28
C ALA A 83 -16.13 5.22 -7.70
N ILE A 84 -14.82 5.13 -7.87
CA ILE A 84 -14.21 5.13 -9.19
C ILE A 84 -14.16 3.68 -9.69
N ASN A 85 -14.76 3.43 -10.84
CA ASN A 85 -14.66 2.15 -11.51
C ASN A 85 -13.51 2.22 -12.52
N GLY A 86 -12.43 1.51 -12.20
CA GLY A 86 -11.20 1.53 -12.99
C GLY A 86 -10.06 2.28 -12.33
N ASN A 87 -9.17 2.82 -13.14
CA ASN A 87 -7.99 3.54 -12.66
C ASN A 87 -8.34 5.01 -12.37
N GLY A 88 -7.62 5.59 -11.43
CA GLY A 88 -7.75 7.01 -11.09
C GLY A 88 -7.87 7.24 -9.60
N PHE A 89 -7.86 8.52 -9.23
CA PHE A 89 -7.97 8.97 -7.85
C PHE A 89 -8.82 10.23 -7.79
N PHE A 90 -9.45 10.45 -6.64
CA PHE A 90 -10.09 11.73 -6.36
C PHE A 90 -9.01 12.76 -6.04
N GLN A 91 -9.14 13.93 -6.63
CA GLN A 91 -8.28 15.07 -6.32
C GLN A 91 -8.90 15.86 -5.18
N MET A 92 -8.13 16.05 -4.12
CA MET A 92 -8.56 16.77 -2.93
C MET A 92 -7.71 18.02 -2.76
N SER A 93 -8.29 19.08 -2.22
CA SER A 93 -7.56 20.29 -1.89
C SER A 93 -7.64 20.55 -0.39
N ASN A 94 -6.49 20.73 0.23
CA ASN A 94 -6.37 21.10 1.62
C ASN A 94 -5.52 22.37 1.71
N ASN A 95 -6.19 23.53 1.91
CA ASN A 95 -5.55 24.84 2.02
C ASN A 95 -4.61 25.16 0.85
N GLY A 96 -5.01 24.80 -0.37
CA GLY A 96 -4.22 25.02 -1.57
C GLY A 96 -3.24 23.89 -1.92
N VAL A 97 -3.08 22.91 -1.04
CA VAL A 97 -2.26 21.72 -1.32
C VAL A 97 -3.14 20.64 -1.94
N THR A 98 -2.75 20.15 -3.11
CA THR A 98 -3.46 19.09 -3.80
C THR A 98 -3.01 17.72 -3.28
N THR A 99 -3.97 16.92 -2.87
CA THR A 99 -3.76 15.52 -2.49
C THR A 99 -4.66 14.61 -3.30
N TYR A 100 -4.34 13.33 -3.36
CA TYR A 100 -5.10 12.34 -4.10
C TYR A 100 -5.57 11.24 -3.17
N SER A 101 -6.81 10.82 -3.34
CA SER A 101 -7.41 9.77 -2.52
C SER A 101 -8.26 8.84 -3.38
N ARG A 102 -8.37 7.60 -2.97
CA ARG A 102 -9.30 6.63 -3.54
C ARG A 102 -10.58 6.52 -2.72
N ASP A 103 -10.61 7.10 -1.52
CA ASP A 103 -11.78 7.11 -0.66
C ASP A 103 -12.79 8.13 -1.18
N GLY A 104 -13.96 7.66 -1.53
CA GLY A 104 -15.06 8.45 -2.08
C GLY A 104 -16.20 8.67 -1.10
N THR A 105 -15.98 8.52 0.20
CA THR A 105 -16.99 8.78 1.22
C THR A 105 -17.02 10.28 1.55
N PHE A 106 -17.84 11.01 0.81
CA PHE A 106 -17.93 12.46 0.96
C PHE A 106 -19.18 12.87 1.74
N HIS A 107 -19.13 14.04 2.29
CA HIS A 107 -20.30 14.71 2.88
C HIS A 107 -20.27 16.20 2.57
N ARG A 108 -21.39 16.86 2.77
CA ARG A 108 -21.49 18.30 2.56
C ARG A 108 -21.26 19.01 3.89
N ASP A 109 -20.37 19.98 3.91
CA ASP A 109 -20.14 20.79 5.09
C ASP A 109 -21.22 21.89 5.24
N LYS A 110 -21.11 22.67 6.32
CA LYS A 110 -22.06 23.76 6.60
C LYS A 110 -22.00 24.88 5.56
N ASN A 111 -20.94 24.99 4.79
CA ASN A 111 -20.76 25.98 3.73
C ASN A 111 -21.22 25.47 2.36
N GLY A 112 -21.68 24.24 2.28
CA GLY A 112 -22.13 23.61 1.03
C GLY A 112 -21.02 22.98 0.21
N ALA A 113 -19.78 22.96 0.68
CA ALA A 113 -18.67 22.29 0.00
C ALA A 113 -18.72 20.77 0.24
N ILE A 114 -18.29 20.02 -0.77
CA ILE A 114 -18.15 18.56 -0.65
C ILE A 114 -16.77 18.27 -0.07
N VAL A 115 -16.75 17.63 1.08
CA VAL A 115 -15.52 17.36 1.84
C VAL A 115 -15.45 15.88 2.21
N ASP A 116 -14.23 15.40 2.44
CA ASP A 116 -14.01 14.08 3.00
C ASP A 116 -14.07 14.07 4.53
N ALA A 117 -13.77 12.93 5.16
CA ALA A 117 -13.81 12.80 6.61
C ALA A 117 -12.78 13.70 7.32
N GLN A 118 -11.74 14.16 6.63
CA GLN A 118 -10.70 15.04 7.17
C GLN A 118 -10.95 16.51 6.87
N GLY A 119 -12.04 16.84 6.20
CA GLY A 119 -12.40 18.21 5.86
C GLY A 119 -11.72 18.75 4.60
N GLN A 120 -11.10 17.90 3.79
CA GLN A 120 -10.50 18.29 2.52
C GLN A 120 -11.59 18.44 1.45
N ILE A 121 -11.49 19.47 0.63
CA ILE A 121 -12.46 19.75 -0.43
C ILE A 121 -12.18 18.82 -1.62
N GLY A 122 -13.18 18.02 -1.97
CA GLY A 122 -13.09 17.06 -3.07
C GLY A 122 -13.37 17.69 -4.42
N ARG A 123 -12.60 17.27 -5.40
CA ARG A 123 -12.83 17.54 -6.80
C ARG A 123 -12.72 16.22 -7.57
N ALA A 124 -13.74 15.88 -8.32
CA ALA A 124 -13.64 14.71 -9.19
C ALA A 124 -12.80 15.10 -10.42
N HIS A 125 -11.69 14.42 -10.59
CA HIS A 125 -10.87 14.55 -11.77
C HIS A 125 -10.56 13.15 -12.32
N VAL A 126 -10.96 12.93 -13.52
CA VAL A 126 -10.71 11.68 -14.22
C VAL A 126 -9.48 11.80 -15.11
#